data_d25e5bd1600aee1fe5383bda8dfecd28
#
_entry.id   d25e5bd1600aee1fe5383bda8dfecd28
#
_cell.length_a   1.000
_cell.length_b   1.000
_cell.length_c   1.000
_cell.angle_alpha   90.00
_cell.angle_beta   90.00
_cell.angle_gamma   90.00
#
_symmetry.space_group_name_H-M   'P 1'
#
loop_
_entity.id
_entity.type
_entity.pdbx_description
1 polymer ?
#
loop_
_entity_poly.entity_id
_entity_poly.type
_entity_poly.pdbx_seq_one_letter_code
_entity_poly.pdbx_strand_id
1 'polypeptide(L)'
;MNRLLKPYHKLLLIILLSVIVFLPSFRAFFYQDDFIHLFFSRNSADVIKSFNLFIPGGYPFYRPVSTQLYYFSLSGLFGLKPFYFHVVNFLIFSTNICLVFFLIKRLIGKVEAATLGTLIFAINATHISPLYSAANVQELLLVFFSLISVILFDRSSPFSILFFLLALMSKETAVMLPGILFLLALNRQQSSYRIIGRLLPFILILVFYLIGHFHYYGLAESSSYVMSVGKETLQILFWYLLWSLSVPMILSDFLLPGFKLSPFFFTVGGLNSRIFLFFFPLLLVIILIALLQKRKVPFFGLWWFLIGISPMLPFPSHRLGTEQAFALVGICLFLAQILYGRLAKIFLIIYLILSINSILLSMRTNWVVRSGEIAKRSTDYLKKNHPEIPPDAIIYFTNGQIVIPQYGSSKQIYLAMGNGVGLPMMLGRNDLKIYYEDLDKLPPGIRADIVIDSSKLLY
;
A
#
# COMPACT_ATOMS: atom_id res chain seq x y z
N MET A 1 5.03 -39.45 -0.83
CA MET A 1 5.63 -38.22 -0.27
C MET A 1 6.03 -37.19 -1.34
N ASN A 2 6.73 -37.54 -2.43
CA ASN A 2 7.15 -36.55 -3.47
C ASN A 2 6.04 -35.83 -4.24
N ARG A 3 4.82 -36.36 -4.39
CA ARG A 3 3.70 -35.67 -5.08
C ARG A 3 3.02 -34.61 -4.22
N LEU A 4 3.04 -34.74 -2.90
CA LEU A 4 2.44 -33.77 -1.96
C LEU A 4 3.33 -32.53 -1.76
N LEU A 5 4.65 -32.65 -1.92
CA LEU A 5 5.61 -31.56 -1.74
C LEU A 5 5.70 -30.62 -2.96
N LYS A 6 5.39 -31.10 -4.18
CA LYS A 6 5.49 -30.30 -5.41
C LYS A 6 4.76 -28.93 -5.39
N PRO A 7 3.54 -28.77 -4.81
CA PRO A 7 2.88 -27.45 -4.76
C PRO A 7 3.61 -26.47 -3.84
N TYR A 8 4.19 -26.94 -2.75
CA TYR A 8 4.87 -26.08 -1.76
C TYR A 8 6.23 -25.59 -2.26
N HIS A 9 6.94 -26.38 -3.11
CA HIS A 9 8.16 -25.88 -3.78
C HIS A 9 7.87 -24.69 -4.69
N LYS A 10 6.75 -24.71 -5.44
CA LYS A 10 6.35 -23.58 -6.29
C LYS A 10 6.04 -22.35 -5.45
N LEU A 11 5.33 -22.51 -4.33
CA LEU A 11 5.04 -21.42 -3.41
C LEU A 11 6.31 -20.83 -2.80
N LEU A 12 7.25 -21.67 -2.36
CA LEU A 12 8.55 -21.23 -1.85
C LEU A 12 9.33 -20.44 -2.91
N LEU A 13 9.34 -20.90 -4.16
CA LEU A 13 9.99 -20.18 -5.27
C LEU A 13 9.36 -18.81 -5.52
N ILE A 14 8.03 -18.68 -5.40
CA ILE A 14 7.34 -17.38 -5.52
C ILE A 14 7.77 -16.43 -4.38
N ILE A 15 7.83 -16.92 -3.13
CA ILE A 15 8.29 -16.14 -1.99
C ILE A 15 9.76 -15.71 -2.19
N LEU A 16 10.64 -16.62 -2.59
CA LEU A 16 12.05 -16.29 -2.86
C LEU A 16 12.19 -15.26 -3.99
N LEU A 17 11.42 -15.40 -5.06
CA LEU A 17 11.37 -14.39 -6.13
C LEU A 17 10.93 -13.02 -5.59
N SER A 18 9.89 -12.97 -4.75
CA SER A 18 9.44 -11.71 -4.16
C SER A 18 10.50 -11.11 -3.22
N VAL A 19 11.23 -11.93 -2.45
CA VAL A 19 12.39 -11.46 -1.66
C VAL A 19 13.43 -10.81 -2.57
N ILE A 20 13.81 -11.47 -3.66
CA ILE A 20 14.84 -10.95 -4.59
C ILE A 20 14.39 -9.62 -5.21
N VAL A 21 13.14 -9.57 -5.69
CA VAL A 21 12.59 -8.39 -6.38
C VAL A 21 12.48 -7.19 -5.44
N PHE A 22 12.06 -7.39 -4.20
CA PHE A 22 11.86 -6.33 -3.21
C PHE A 22 12.98 -6.22 -2.18
N LEU A 23 14.12 -6.91 -2.37
CA LEU A 23 15.27 -6.88 -1.46
C LEU A 23 15.70 -5.45 -1.05
N PRO A 24 15.72 -4.45 -1.97
CA PRO A 24 16.11 -3.10 -1.59
C PRO A 24 15.19 -2.45 -0.55
N SER A 25 13.92 -2.88 -0.40
CA SER A 25 12.99 -2.33 0.59
C SER A 25 13.47 -2.50 2.04
N PHE A 26 14.28 -3.54 2.33
CA PHE A 26 14.86 -3.71 3.67
C PHE A 26 15.83 -2.59 4.08
N ARG A 27 16.29 -1.78 3.12
CA ARG A 27 17.14 -0.61 3.36
C ARG A 27 16.37 0.71 3.34
N ALA A 28 15.05 0.67 3.12
CA ALA A 28 14.21 1.86 3.15
C ALA A 28 14.23 2.50 4.55
N PHE A 29 14.12 3.81 4.58
CA PHE A 29 14.11 4.58 5.81
C PHE A 29 12.68 5.00 6.15
N PHE A 30 12.44 5.41 7.39
CA PHE A 30 11.17 6.03 7.77
C PHE A 30 10.96 7.33 7.00
N TYR A 31 9.69 7.60 6.65
CA TYR A 31 9.30 8.86 6.03
C TYR A 31 7.86 9.21 6.39
N GLN A 32 7.52 10.49 6.31
CA GLN A 32 6.17 11.05 6.42
C GLN A 32 5.30 10.36 7.50
N ASP A 33 4.32 9.53 7.09
CA ASP A 33 3.36 8.88 7.98
C ASP A 33 4.00 7.93 9.00
N ASP A 34 5.18 7.37 8.67
CA ASP A 34 5.93 6.52 9.61
C ASP A 34 6.26 7.29 10.89
N PHE A 35 6.74 8.54 10.75
CA PHE A 35 7.06 9.41 11.89
C PHE A 35 5.81 9.84 12.65
N ILE A 36 4.71 10.12 11.93
CA ILE A 36 3.43 10.47 12.53
C ILE A 36 2.90 9.30 13.38
N HIS A 37 2.95 8.08 12.85
CA HIS A 37 2.52 6.87 13.60
C HIS A 37 3.44 6.59 14.81
N LEU A 38 4.74 6.72 14.67
CA LEU A 38 5.68 6.64 15.78
C LEU A 38 5.38 7.69 16.86
N PHE A 39 4.98 8.91 16.46
CA PHE A 39 4.62 9.97 17.38
C PHE A 39 3.37 9.64 18.21
N PHE A 40 2.31 9.14 17.58
CA PHE A 40 1.04 8.78 18.23
C PHE A 40 1.05 7.43 18.97
N SER A 41 2.14 6.67 18.90
CA SER A 41 2.27 5.36 19.54
C SER A 41 3.35 5.30 20.63
N ARG A 42 3.72 6.46 21.22
CA ARG A 42 4.84 6.54 22.18
C ARG A 42 4.56 5.89 23.54
N ASN A 43 3.31 5.86 23.99
CA ASN A 43 2.97 5.33 25.30
C ASN A 43 1.80 4.34 25.23
N SER A 44 1.77 3.41 26.20
CA SER A 44 0.76 2.36 26.27
C SER A 44 -0.66 2.88 26.52
N ALA A 45 -0.82 3.99 27.24
CA ALA A 45 -2.13 4.57 27.53
C ALA A 45 -2.82 5.06 26.24
N ASP A 46 -2.07 5.72 25.33
CA ASP A 46 -2.60 6.18 24.05
C ASP A 46 -2.94 5.00 23.14
N VAL A 47 -2.11 3.94 23.16
CA VAL A 47 -2.40 2.71 22.43
C VAL A 47 -3.71 2.08 22.90
N ILE A 48 -3.90 1.93 24.22
CA ILE A 48 -5.14 1.36 24.77
C ILE A 48 -6.35 2.22 24.43
N LYS A 49 -6.25 3.55 24.56
CA LYS A 49 -7.32 4.49 24.18
C LYS A 49 -7.70 4.38 22.70
N SER A 50 -6.74 4.15 21.82
CA SER A 50 -6.99 4.06 20.37
C SER A 50 -7.93 2.92 19.97
N PHE A 51 -8.08 1.88 20.81
CA PHE A 51 -9.04 0.80 20.58
C PHE A 51 -10.50 1.21 20.83
N ASN A 52 -10.72 2.35 21.49
CA ASN A 52 -12.07 2.86 21.68
C ASN A 52 -12.54 3.64 20.47
N LEU A 53 -13.48 3.08 19.71
CA LEU A 53 -14.06 3.71 18.52
C LEU A 53 -14.80 5.04 18.84
N PHE A 54 -15.25 5.22 20.08
CA PHE A 54 -16.07 6.36 20.52
C PHE A 54 -15.27 7.48 21.19
N ILE A 55 -13.94 7.35 21.28
CA ILE A 55 -13.06 8.38 21.85
C ILE A 55 -11.92 8.62 20.84
N PRO A 56 -11.99 9.73 20.07
CA PRO A 56 -10.90 10.06 19.14
C PRO A 56 -9.57 10.21 19.90
N GLY A 57 -8.58 9.42 19.51
CA GLY A 57 -7.23 9.42 20.13
C GLY A 57 -6.32 10.53 19.62
N GLY A 58 -6.85 11.61 19.01
CA GLY A 58 -6.05 12.67 18.38
C GLY A 58 -5.49 12.30 17.00
N TYR A 59 -5.61 11.04 16.58
CA TYR A 59 -5.27 10.57 15.25
C TYR A 59 -6.54 10.57 14.36
N PRO A 60 -6.46 11.05 13.10
CA PRO A 60 -7.65 11.26 12.26
C PRO A 60 -8.33 9.99 11.74
N PHE A 61 -7.73 8.80 11.96
CA PHE A 61 -8.27 7.53 11.47
C PHE A 61 -8.37 6.50 12.60
N TYR A 62 -9.43 5.69 12.57
CA TYR A 62 -9.56 4.55 13.48
C TYR A 62 -8.82 3.32 12.93
N ARG A 63 -7.55 3.17 13.28
CA ARG A 63 -6.69 2.06 12.84
C ARG A 63 -5.79 1.55 13.98
N PRO A 64 -6.34 1.20 15.15
CA PRO A 64 -5.54 0.92 16.35
C PRO A 64 -4.54 -0.22 16.17
N VAL A 65 -4.85 -1.22 15.34
CA VAL A 65 -3.97 -2.38 15.11
C VAL A 65 -2.78 -2.02 14.23
N SER A 66 -3.00 -1.32 13.12
CA SER A 66 -1.95 -1.05 12.13
C SER A 66 -1.15 0.22 12.43
N THR A 67 -1.70 1.16 13.17
CA THR A 67 -1.01 2.41 13.51
C THR A 67 -0.44 2.38 14.92
N GLN A 68 -1.26 2.27 15.96
CA GLN A 68 -0.77 2.39 17.33
C GLN A 68 -0.12 1.09 17.83
N LEU A 69 -0.82 -0.05 17.79
CA LEU A 69 -0.29 -1.30 18.32
C LEU A 69 0.95 -1.78 17.59
N TYR A 70 0.94 -1.72 16.25
CA TYR A 70 2.08 -2.12 15.43
C TYR A 70 3.33 -1.29 15.76
N TYR A 71 3.22 0.04 15.72
CA TYR A 71 4.36 0.92 15.95
C TYR A 71 4.84 0.88 17.40
N PHE A 72 3.95 0.86 18.37
CA PHE A 72 4.30 0.70 19.79
C PHE A 72 5.09 -0.59 20.04
N SER A 73 4.60 -1.70 19.49
CA SER A 73 5.25 -3.00 19.69
C SER A 73 6.63 -3.05 19.06
N LEU A 74 6.78 -2.58 17.80
CA LEU A 74 8.06 -2.66 17.11
C LEU A 74 9.07 -1.63 17.63
N SER A 75 8.63 -0.42 17.96
CA SER A 75 9.53 0.58 18.56
C SER A 75 9.99 0.16 19.97
N GLY A 76 9.13 -0.48 20.74
CA GLY A 76 9.50 -1.06 22.03
C GLY A 76 10.51 -2.20 21.94
N LEU A 77 10.38 -3.07 20.91
CA LEU A 77 11.27 -4.21 20.71
C LEU A 77 12.60 -3.85 20.02
N PHE A 78 12.57 -2.98 19.05
CA PHE A 78 13.70 -2.75 18.13
C PHE A 78 14.19 -1.29 18.12
N GLY A 79 13.54 -0.40 18.88
CA GLY A 79 13.79 1.04 18.80
C GLY A 79 13.42 1.62 17.43
N LEU A 80 13.99 2.78 17.11
CA LEU A 80 13.75 3.49 15.86
C LEU A 80 14.67 2.98 14.73
N LYS A 81 14.65 1.68 14.49
CA LYS A 81 15.45 1.03 13.44
C LYS A 81 14.55 0.57 12.29
N PRO A 82 14.49 1.30 11.14
CA PRO A 82 13.56 1.03 10.03
C PRO A 82 13.63 -0.41 9.51
N PHE A 83 14.82 -1.00 9.46
CA PHE A 83 15.06 -2.36 8.97
C PHE A 83 14.08 -3.39 9.54
N TYR A 84 13.85 -3.38 10.86
CA TYR A 84 12.97 -4.37 11.50
C TYR A 84 11.50 -4.18 11.13
N PHE A 85 11.06 -2.94 10.92
CA PHE A 85 9.70 -2.64 10.44
C PHE A 85 9.49 -3.21 9.03
N HIS A 86 10.45 -3.01 8.13
CA HIS A 86 10.39 -3.57 6.78
C HIS A 86 10.49 -5.10 6.77
N VAL A 87 11.26 -5.71 7.66
CA VAL A 87 11.29 -7.17 7.84
C VAL A 87 9.92 -7.70 8.26
N VAL A 88 9.27 -7.09 9.24
CA VAL A 88 7.93 -7.49 9.69
C VAL A 88 6.90 -7.29 8.58
N ASN A 89 6.93 -6.16 7.87
CA ASN A 89 6.07 -5.93 6.70
C ASN A 89 6.26 -7.03 5.65
N PHE A 90 7.49 -7.40 5.36
CA PHE A 90 7.78 -8.45 4.40
C PHE A 90 7.32 -9.84 4.87
N LEU A 91 7.37 -10.15 6.17
CA LEU A 91 6.83 -11.39 6.74
C LEU A 91 5.31 -11.44 6.60
N ILE A 92 4.60 -10.34 6.88
CA ILE A 92 3.15 -10.24 6.67
C ILE A 92 2.83 -10.40 5.18
N PHE A 93 3.58 -9.74 4.30
CA PHE A 93 3.43 -9.88 2.85
C PHE A 93 3.65 -11.32 2.36
N SER A 94 4.68 -11.99 2.85
CA SER A 94 4.94 -13.41 2.53
C SER A 94 3.80 -14.32 3.00
N THR A 95 3.23 -14.03 4.15
CA THR A 95 2.05 -14.75 4.65
C THR A 95 0.83 -14.47 3.76
N ASN A 96 0.64 -13.23 3.28
CA ASN A 96 -0.39 -12.89 2.31
C ASN A 96 -0.23 -13.68 0.99
N ILE A 97 0.99 -13.84 0.49
CA ILE A 97 1.29 -14.71 -0.68
C ILE A 97 0.83 -16.14 -0.42
N CYS A 98 1.10 -16.69 0.77
CA CYS A 98 0.63 -18.02 1.15
C CYS A 98 -0.90 -18.08 1.19
N LEU A 99 -1.56 -17.11 1.82
CA LEU A 99 -3.03 -17.06 1.92
C LEU A 99 -3.69 -16.97 0.54
N VAL A 100 -3.15 -16.14 -0.36
CA VAL A 100 -3.62 -16.03 -1.75
C VAL A 100 -3.48 -17.37 -2.47
N PHE A 101 -2.35 -18.07 -2.32
CA PHE A 101 -2.16 -19.39 -2.92
C PHE A 101 -3.21 -20.40 -2.42
N PHE A 102 -3.41 -20.48 -1.11
CA PHE A 102 -4.38 -21.39 -0.52
C PHE A 102 -5.81 -21.04 -0.92
N LEU A 103 -6.16 -19.76 -0.97
CA LEU A 103 -7.49 -19.31 -1.39
C LEU A 103 -7.76 -19.65 -2.85
N ILE A 104 -6.85 -19.33 -3.78
CA ILE A 104 -7.02 -19.63 -5.21
C ILE A 104 -7.09 -21.14 -5.43
N LYS A 105 -6.21 -21.91 -4.77
CA LYS A 105 -6.24 -23.38 -4.84
C LYS A 105 -7.58 -23.94 -4.34
N ARG A 106 -8.14 -23.37 -3.26
CA ARG A 106 -9.41 -23.80 -2.69
C ARG A 106 -10.61 -23.45 -3.57
N LEU A 107 -10.58 -22.30 -4.25
CA LEU A 107 -11.69 -21.84 -5.10
C LEU A 107 -11.68 -22.47 -6.49
N ILE A 108 -10.51 -22.69 -7.09
CA ILE A 108 -10.36 -23.20 -8.47
C ILE A 108 -10.05 -24.70 -8.50
N GLY A 109 -9.44 -25.25 -7.44
CA GLY A 109 -9.10 -26.67 -7.34
C GLY A 109 -7.80 -27.08 -8.09
N LYS A 110 -7.12 -26.16 -8.78
CA LYS A 110 -5.93 -26.43 -9.61
C LYS A 110 -4.68 -25.74 -9.05
N VAL A 111 -3.59 -26.49 -8.87
CA VAL A 111 -2.32 -25.97 -8.36
C VAL A 111 -1.68 -24.98 -9.36
N GLU A 112 -1.80 -25.26 -10.66
CA GLU A 112 -1.28 -24.38 -11.72
C GLU A 112 -1.94 -23.02 -11.71
N ALA A 113 -3.27 -22.97 -11.53
CA ALA A 113 -4.02 -21.72 -11.40
C ALA A 113 -3.62 -20.97 -10.13
N ALA A 114 -3.48 -21.68 -8.99
CA ALA A 114 -3.00 -21.08 -7.75
C ALA A 114 -1.60 -20.50 -7.90
N THR A 115 -0.69 -21.24 -8.54
CA THR A 115 0.68 -20.78 -8.80
C THR A 115 0.68 -19.50 -9.66
N LEU A 116 -0.08 -19.50 -10.76
CA LEU A 116 -0.17 -18.34 -11.66
C LEU A 116 -0.74 -17.11 -10.94
N GLY A 117 -1.92 -17.23 -10.32
CA GLY A 117 -2.56 -16.10 -9.64
C GLY A 117 -1.74 -15.58 -8.47
N THR A 118 -1.09 -16.47 -7.70
CA THR A 118 -0.20 -16.08 -6.60
C THR A 118 1.05 -15.37 -7.10
N LEU A 119 1.63 -15.79 -8.21
CA LEU A 119 2.78 -15.10 -8.78
C LEU A 119 2.40 -13.70 -9.29
N ILE A 120 1.24 -13.55 -9.95
CA ILE A 120 0.71 -12.24 -10.35
C ILE A 120 0.57 -11.33 -9.13
N PHE A 121 0.01 -11.84 -8.03
CA PHE A 121 -0.08 -11.09 -6.78
C PHE A 121 1.29 -10.70 -6.23
N ALA A 122 2.19 -11.67 -6.08
CA ALA A 122 3.45 -11.52 -5.35
C ALA A 122 4.43 -10.52 -5.97
N ILE A 123 4.40 -10.34 -7.30
CA ILE A 123 5.33 -9.45 -8.02
C ILE A 123 4.63 -8.24 -8.65
N ASN A 124 3.38 -7.93 -8.26
CA ASN A 124 2.71 -6.74 -8.76
C ASN A 124 3.43 -5.46 -8.28
N ALA A 125 3.62 -4.49 -9.18
CA ALA A 125 4.35 -3.26 -8.88
C ALA A 125 3.67 -2.38 -7.81
N THR A 126 2.37 -2.58 -7.53
CA THR A 126 1.66 -1.84 -6.48
C THR A 126 2.13 -2.16 -5.06
N HIS A 127 2.88 -3.26 -4.88
CA HIS A 127 3.48 -3.60 -3.59
C HIS A 127 4.73 -2.78 -3.24
N ILE A 128 5.21 -1.89 -4.12
CA ILE A 128 6.31 -0.97 -3.81
C ILE A 128 5.97 -0.15 -2.56
N SER A 129 4.84 0.55 -2.54
CA SER A 129 4.50 1.40 -1.39
C SER A 129 4.37 0.61 -0.08
N PRO A 130 3.63 -0.53 0.00
CA PRO A 130 3.54 -1.32 1.22
C PRO A 130 4.86 -1.90 1.73
N LEU A 131 5.85 -2.08 0.88
CA LEU A 131 7.13 -2.65 1.27
C LEU A 131 8.21 -1.59 1.54
N TYR A 132 8.11 -0.39 0.92
CA TYR A 132 9.06 0.71 1.15
C TYR A 132 8.59 1.73 2.19
N SER A 133 7.36 1.62 2.70
CA SER A 133 6.80 2.41 3.79
C SER A 133 6.38 1.50 4.93
N ALA A 134 6.82 1.78 6.14
CA ALA A 134 6.33 1.07 7.31
C ALA A 134 4.85 1.38 7.58
N ALA A 135 4.38 2.60 7.31
CA ALA A 135 2.99 3.03 7.49
C ALA A 135 2.00 2.24 6.63
N ASN A 136 2.42 1.80 5.45
CA ASN A 136 1.57 0.99 4.59
C ASN A 136 1.38 -0.47 5.07
N VAL A 137 1.84 -0.82 6.29
CA VAL A 137 1.48 -2.07 6.98
C VAL A 137 -0.03 -2.23 7.09
N GLN A 138 -0.79 -1.13 7.16
CA GLN A 138 -2.24 -1.13 7.16
C GLN A 138 -2.84 -1.89 5.97
N GLU A 139 -2.25 -1.76 4.78
CA GLU A 139 -2.66 -2.52 3.59
C GLU A 139 -2.34 -4.01 3.72
N LEU A 140 -1.15 -4.31 4.25
CA LEU A 140 -0.71 -5.69 4.43
C LEU A 140 -1.57 -6.42 5.46
N LEU A 141 -1.91 -5.75 6.57
CA LEU A 141 -2.78 -6.29 7.61
C LEU A 141 -4.25 -6.38 7.17
N LEU A 142 -4.74 -5.40 6.39
CA LEU A 142 -6.05 -5.48 5.75
C LEU A 142 -6.17 -6.75 4.92
N VAL A 143 -5.20 -7.01 4.02
CA VAL A 143 -5.18 -8.21 3.17
C VAL A 143 -5.08 -9.46 4.03
N PHE A 144 -4.19 -9.48 5.02
CA PHE A 144 -3.95 -10.61 5.91
C PHE A 144 -5.22 -11.02 6.66
N PHE A 145 -5.83 -10.09 7.39
CA PHE A 145 -7.01 -10.39 8.18
C PHE A 145 -8.24 -10.66 7.31
N SER A 146 -8.41 -9.94 6.20
CA SER A 146 -9.51 -10.17 5.28
C SER A 146 -9.43 -11.54 4.61
N LEU A 147 -8.25 -11.98 4.17
CA LEU A 147 -8.09 -13.32 3.57
C LEU A 147 -8.34 -14.44 4.57
N ILE A 148 -7.87 -14.29 5.82
CA ILE A 148 -8.17 -15.27 6.89
C ILE A 148 -9.67 -15.29 7.15
N SER A 149 -10.34 -14.13 7.25
CA SER A 149 -11.78 -14.03 7.43
C SER A 149 -12.54 -14.76 6.31
N VAL A 150 -12.17 -14.53 5.03
CA VAL A 150 -12.76 -15.21 3.87
C VAL A 150 -12.57 -16.73 3.94
N ILE A 151 -11.36 -17.20 4.24
CA ILE A 151 -11.05 -18.64 4.32
C ILE A 151 -11.84 -19.31 5.45
N LEU A 152 -11.95 -18.65 6.61
CA LEU A 152 -12.70 -19.14 7.75
C LEU A 152 -14.22 -19.10 7.50
N PHE A 153 -14.71 -18.05 6.85
CA PHE A 153 -16.11 -17.98 6.42
C PHE A 153 -16.45 -19.12 5.45
N ASP A 154 -15.61 -19.41 4.47
CA ASP A 154 -15.82 -20.55 3.55
C ASP A 154 -15.83 -21.92 4.26
N ARG A 155 -15.18 -22.00 5.45
CA ARG A 155 -15.21 -23.17 6.33
C ARG A 155 -16.34 -23.15 7.37
N SER A 156 -17.21 -22.14 7.32
CA SER A 156 -18.29 -21.92 8.32
C SER A 156 -17.79 -21.75 9.76
N SER A 157 -16.59 -21.22 9.92
CA SER A 157 -15.99 -20.96 11.23
C SER A 157 -16.42 -19.59 11.78
N PRO A 158 -16.89 -19.50 13.04
CA PRO A 158 -17.28 -18.24 13.68
C PRO A 158 -16.08 -17.27 13.88
N PHE A 159 -14.85 -17.79 13.94
CA PHE A 159 -13.64 -16.97 14.04
C PHE A 159 -13.45 -16.02 12.84
N SER A 160 -14.18 -16.24 11.72
CA SER A 160 -14.21 -15.30 10.61
C SER A 160 -14.60 -13.88 11.04
N ILE A 161 -15.50 -13.75 12.04
CA ILE A 161 -15.96 -12.46 12.58
C ILE A 161 -14.81 -11.73 13.30
N LEU A 162 -14.01 -12.44 14.09
CA LEU A 162 -12.85 -11.86 14.75
C LEU A 162 -11.86 -11.26 13.76
N PHE A 163 -11.56 -11.99 12.67
CA PHE A 163 -10.64 -11.49 11.67
C PHE A 163 -11.23 -10.35 10.82
N PHE A 164 -12.54 -10.26 10.69
CA PHE A 164 -13.19 -9.08 10.12
C PHE A 164 -13.03 -7.85 11.02
N LEU A 165 -13.21 -7.99 12.33
CA LEU A 165 -12.97 -6.91 13.30
C LEU A 165 -11.51 -6.43 13.23
N LEU A 166 -10.54 -7.34 13.21
CA LEU A 166 -9.12 -6.99 13.09
C LEU A 166 -8.80 -6.29 11.75
N ALA A 167 -9.49 -6.67 10.67
CA ALA A 167 -9.37 -5.97 9.38
C ALA A 167 -9.89 -4.53 9.47
N LEU A 168 -11.07 -4.29 10.06
CA LEU A 168 -11.63 -2.95 10.31
C LEU A 168 -10.73 -2.09 11.20
N MET A 169 -10.11 -2.70 12.22
CA MET A 169 -9.14 -2.05 13.11
C MET A 169 -7.78 -1.80 12.45
N SER A 170 -7.54 -2.37 11.27
CA SER A 170 -6.31 -2.16 10.50
C SER A 170 -6.48 -1.11 9.41
N LYS A 171 -7.63 -1.11 8.72
CA LYS A 171 -7.97 -0.13 7.68
C LYS A 171 -9.47 -0.09 7.42
N GLU A 172 -10.01 1.12 7.29
CA GLU A 172 -11.45 1.36 7.06
C GLU A 172 -11.99 0.75 5.76
N THR A 173 -11.15 0.53 4.75
CA THR A 173 -11.56 -0.13 3.50
C THR A 173 -12.00 -1.57 3.69
N ALA A 174 -11.77 -2.19 4.88
CA ALA A 174 -12.34 -3.49 5.25
C ALA A 174 -13.87 -3.53 5.24
N VAL A 175 -14.56 -2.39 5.15
CA VAL A 175 -16.02 -2.27 5.00
C VAL A 175 -16.57 -3.04 3.78
N MET A 176 -15.72 -3.30 2.76
CA MET A 176 -16.08 -4.08 1.57
C MET A 176 -16.22 -5.60 1.85
N LEU A 177 -15.66 -6.09 2.99
CA LEU A 177 -15.51 -7.54 3.22
C LEU A 177 -16.86 -8.28 3.29
N PRO A 178 -17.94 -7.78 3.94
CA PRO A 178 -19.25 -8.43 3.89
C PRO A 178 -19.78 -8.63 2.47
N GLY A 179 -19.52 -7.70 1.55
CA GLY A 179 -19.85 -7.83 0.12
C GLY A 179 -19.09 -8.99 -0.56
N ILE A 180 -17.81 -9.17 -0.22
CA ILE A 180 -16.99 -10.29 -0.71
C ILE A 180 -17.49 -11.63 -0.14
N LEU A 181 -17.87 -11.67 1.15
CA LEU A 181 -18.42 -12.86 1.79
C LEU A 181 -19.78 -13.24 1.17
N PHE A 182 -20.61 -12.25 0.85
CA PHE A 182 -21.86 -12.44 0.12
C PHE A 182 -21.59 -13.03 -1.27
N LEU A 183 -20.69 -12.45 -2.04
CA LEU A 183 -20.28 -12.96 -3.35
C LEU A 183 -19.78 -14.41 -3.28
N LEU A 184 -18.99 -14.74 -2.23
CA LEU A 184 -18.50 -16.09 -2.00
C LEU A 184 -19.64 -17.07 -1.69
N ALA A 185 -20.60 -16.68 -0.86
CA ALA A 185 -21.76 -17.49 -0.53
C ALA A 185 -22.65 -17.79 -1.75
N LEU A 186 -22.83 -16.79 -2.64
CA LEU A 186 -23.50 -16.96 -3.93
C LEU A 186 -22.73 -17.94 -4.84
N ASN A 187 -21.42 -17.78 -4.93
CA ASN A 187 -20.56 -18.66 -5.74
C ASN A 187 -20.59 -20.13 -5.24
N ARG A 188 -20.84 -20.33 -3.93
CA ARG A 188 -21.02 -21.64 -3.30
C ARG A 188 -22.48 -22.15 -3.38
N GLN A 189 -23.36 -21.42 -4.07
CA GLN A 189 -24.80 -21.79 -4.26
C GLN A 189 -25.51 -22.05 -2.92
N GLN A 190 -25.21 -21.29 -1.88
CA GLN A 190 -25.88 -21.41 -0.59
C GLN A 190 -27.31 -20.87 -0.68
N SER A 191 -28.22 -21.44 0.11
CA SER A 191 -29.60 -20.95 0.19
C SER A 191 -29.67 -19.56 0.80
N SER A 192 -30.64 -18.74 0.38
CA SER A 192 -30.79 -17.34 0.86
C SER A 192 -30.86 -17.24 2.38
N TYR A 193 -31.61 -18.14 3.03
CA TYR A 193 -31.68 -18.18 4.50
C TYR A 193 -30.31 -18.39 5.15
N ARG A 194 -29.50 -19.32 4.63
CA ARG A 194 -28.15 -19.56 5.13
C ARG A 194 -27.23 -18.36 4.89
N ILE A 195 -27.36 -17.70 3.75
CA ILE A 195 -26.58 -16.50 3.43
C ILE A 195 -26.89 -15.40 4.44
N ILE A 196 -28.17 -15.08 4.66
CA ILE A 196 -28.64 -14.06 5.62
C ILE A 196 -28.12 -14.38 7.03
N GLY A 197 -28.35 -15.60 7.53
CA GLY A 197 -27.93 -15.97 8.89
C GLY A 197 -26.42 -15.87 9.11
N ARG A 198 -25.62 -16.18 8.10
CA ARG A 198 -24.17 -16.12 8.19
C ARG A 198 -23.60 -14.71 8.05
N LEU A 199 -24.24 -13.85 7.28
CA LEU A 199 -23.79 -12.47 7.05
C LEU A 199 -24.30 -11.49 8.09
N LEU A 200 -25.41 -11.78 8.75
CA LEU A 200 -26.02 -10.90 9.72
C LEU A 200 -25.04 -10.36 10.78
N PRO A 201 -24.18 -11.18 11.41
CA PRO A 201 -23.17 -10.66 12.37
C PRO A 201 -22.20 -9.65 11.75
N PHE A 202 -21.76 -9.89 10.50
CA PHE A 202 -20.86 -8.98 9.79
C PHE A 202 -21.54 -7.65 9.47
N ILE A 203 -22.81 -7.69 9.06
CA ILE A 203 -23.60 -6.49 8.76
C ILE A 203 -23.84 -5.68 10.03
N LEU A 204 -24.19 -6.32 11.14
CA LEU A 204 -24.40 -5.63 12.43
C LEU A 204 -23.12 -4.94 12.92
N ILE A 205 -21.99 -5.63 12.85
CA ILE A 205 -20.68 -5.05 13.18
C ILE A 205 -20.34 -3.89 12.24
N LEU A 206 -20.56 -4.05 10.94
CA LEU A 206 -20.31 -3.00 9.96
C LEU A 206 -21.15 -1.76 10.25
N VAL A 207 -22.44 -1.91 10.51
CA VAL A 207 -23.34 -0.79 10.84
C VAL A 207 -22.87 -0.07 12.10
N PHE A 208 -22.55 -0.83 13.16
CA PHE A 208 -22.01 -0.26 14.39
C PHE A 208 -20.70 0.48 14.18
N TYR A 209 -19.78 -0.11 13.41
CA TYR A 209 -18.52 0.53 13.04
C TYR A 209 -18.73 1.82 12.25
N LEU A 210 -19.62 1.82 11.24
CA LEU A 210 -19.89 3.00 10.42
C LEU A 210 -20.52 4.13 11.24
N ILE A 211 -21.46 3.83 12.15
CA ILE A 211 -22.06 4.83 13.05
C ILE A 211 -20.96 5.47 13.90
N GLY A 212 -20.11 4.66 14.56
CA GLY A 212 -19.01 5.19 15.37
C GLY A 212 -17.98 5.96 14.54
N HIS A 213 -17.59 5.42 13.39
CA HIS A 213 -16.60 6.05 12.51
C HIS A 213 -17.07 7.42 12.01
N PHE A 214 -18.26 7.52 11.44
CA PHE A 214 -18.77 8.79 10.90
C PHE A 214 -19.12 9.82 12.00
N HIS A 215 -19.52 9.36 13.20
CA HIS A 215 -19.82 10.27 14.29
C HIS A 215 -18.56 10.87 14.93
N TYR A 216 -17.49 10.10 15.07
CA TYR A 216 -16.31 10.53 15.83
C TYR A 216 -15.08 10.88 14.98
N TYR A 217 -14.94 10.28 13.80
CA TYR A 217 -13.78 10.50 12.92
C TYR A 217 -14.15 11.26 11.63
N GLY A 218 -15.32 11.00 11.05
CA GLY A 218 -15.75 11.63 9.80
C GLY A 218 -14.94 11.15 8.59
N LEU A 219 -14.92 11.97 7.55
CA LEU A 219 -13.99 11.84 6.43
C LEU A 219 -12.77 12.73 6.72
N ALA A 220 -11.59 12.28 6.30
CA ALA A 220 -10.38 13.06 6.48
C ALA A 220 -10.49 14.42 5.78
N GLU A 221 -10.21 15.50 6.50
CA GLU A 221 -10.21 16.88 6.01
C GLU A 221 -8.95 17.15 5.16
N SER A 222 -8.93 16.60 3.96
CA SER A 222 -7.83 16.80 3.00
C SER A 222 -8.37 16.89 1.60
N SER A 223 -7.74 17.71 0.76
CA SER A 223 -8.09 17.82 -0.66
C SER A 223 -8.05 16.48 -1.41
N SER A 224 -7.31 15.50 -0.89
CA SER A 224 -7.24 14.15 -1.44
C SER A 224 -8.53 13.33 -1.21
N TYR A 225 -9.31 13.65 -0.17
CA TYR A 225 -10.53 12.92 0.22
C TYR A 225 -11.82 13.64 -0.19
N VAL A 226 -11.75 14.55 -1.17
CA VAL A 226 -12.96 15.15 -1.75
C VAL A 226 -13.69 14.08 -2.56
N MET A 227 -14.95 13.84 -2.18
CA MET A 227 -15.80 12.87 -2.89
C MET A 227 -16.29 13.44 -4.23
N SER A 228 -16.17 12.67 -5.29
CA SER A 228 -16.76 12.95 -6.61
C SER A 228 -17.27 11.65 -7.23
N VAL A 229 -18.46 11.71 -7.82
CA VAL A 229 -19.09 10.59 -8.53
C VAL A 229 -19.39 11.03 -9.96
N GLY A 230 -18.82 10.32 -10.95
CA GLY A 230 -19.01 10.67 -12.36
C GLY A 230 -17.89 10.11 -13.24
N LYS A 231 -17.43 10.92 -14.18
CA LYS A 231 -16.33 10.54 -15.11
C LYS A 231 -15.04 10.21 -14.36
N GLU A 232 -14.76 10.92 -13.29
CA GLU A 232 -13.58 10.73 -12.44
C GLU A 232 -13.58 9.35 -11.79
N THR A 233 -14.75 8.85 -11.38
CA THR A 233 -14.91 7.48 -10.82
C THR A 233 -14.54 6.41 -11.86
N LEU A 234 -14.93 6.60 -13.13
CA LEU A 234 -14.56 5.69 -14.22
C LEU A 234 -13.07 5.76 -14.54
N GLN A 235 -12.49 6.98 -14.49
CA GLN A 235 -11.06 7.17 -14.73
C GLN A 235 -10.22 6.48 -13.65
N ILE A 236 -10.60 6.59 -12.37
CA ILE A 236 -9.85 5.95 -11.29
C ILE A 236 -10.02 4.42 -11.34
N LEU A 237 -11.21 3.91 -11.68
CA LEU A 237 -11.43 2.48 -11.90
C LEU A 237 -10.55 1.95 -13.04
N PHE A 238 -10.43 2.71 -14.14
CA PHE A 238 -9.52 2.39 -15.24
C PHE A 238 -8.06 2.30 -14.77
N TRP A 239 -7.59 3.23 -13.95
CA TRP A 239 -6.23 3.18 -13.39
C TRP A 239 -6.02 1.97 -12.48
N TYR A 240 -6.97 1.63 -11.62
CA TYR A 240 -6.87 0.45 -10.78
C TYR A 240 -6.81 -0.85 -11.60
N LEU A 241 -7.55 -0.94 -12.70
CA LEU A 241 -7.45 -2.07 -13.64
C LEU A 241 -6.06 -2.14 -14.28
N LEU A 242 -5.52 -1.02 -14.74
CA LEU A 242 -4.18 -0.96 -15.32
C LEU A 242 -3.10 -1.35 -14.29
N TRP A 243 -3.18 -0.81 -13.08
CA TRP A 243 -2.23 -1.15 -12.01
C TRP A 243 -2.32 -2.61 -11.57
N SER A 244 -3.49 -3.24 -11.66
CA SER A 244 -3.63 -4.69 -11.46
C SER A 244 -2.82 -5.52 -12.47
N LEU A 245 -2.55 -4.95 -13.65
CA LEU A 245 -1.69 -5.54 -14.68
C LEU A 245 -0.22 -5.06 -14.55
N SER A 246 0.14 -4.52 -13.40
CA SER A 246 1.49 -4.03 -13.08
C SER A 246 1.98 -2.87 -13.97
N VAL A 247 1.05 -2.03 -14.44
CA VAL A 247 1.38 -0.77 -15.11
C VAL A 247 2.08 0.17 -14.13
N PRO A 248 3.16 0.88 -14.53
CA PRO A 248 3.83 1.83 -13.63
C PRO A 248 2.88 2.92 -13.14
N MET A 249 2.85 3.15 -11.82
CA MET A 249 1.93 4.16 -11.24
C MET A 249 2.18 5.56 -11.81
N ILE A 250 3.43 5.91 -12.05
CA ILE A 250 3.83 7.21 -12.61
C ILE A 250 3.22 7.50 -13.98
N LEU A 251 2.77 6.47 -14.71
CA LEU A 251 2.13 6.68 -16.03
C LEU A 251 0.88 7.58 -15.92
N SER A 252 0.17 7.54 -14.76
CA SER A 252 -0.99 8.40 -14.53
C SER A 252 -0.67 9.90 -14.59
N ASP A 253 0.56 10.28 -14.27
CA ASP A 253 1.02 11.67 -14.22
C ASP A 253 1.47 12.19 -15.60
N PHE A 254 1.73 11.25 -16.54
CA PHE A 254 2.17 11.57 -17.89
C PHE A 254 1.10 11.34 -18.97
N LEU A 255 -0.09 10.87 -18.59
CA LEU A 255 -1.19 10.72 -19.52
C LEU A 255 -2.00 12.03 -19.59
N LEU A 256 -1.83 12.75 -20.70
CA LEU A 256 -2.52 14.01 -20.96
C LEU A 256 -3.96 13.77 -21.45
N PRO A 257 -4.84 14.79 -21.42
CA PRO A 257 -6.18 14.72 -21.99
C PRO A 257 -6.17 14.19 -23.43
N GLY A 258 -7.14 13.36 -23.77
CA GLY A 258 -7.21 12.68 -25.07
C GLY A 258 -6.28 11.48 -25.22
N PHE A 259 -5.85 10.88 -24.11
CA PHE A 259 -4.97 9.71 -24.04
C PHE A 259 -3.60 9.91 -24.71
N LYS A 260 -3.14 11.16 -24.78
CA LYS A 260 -1.81 11.49 -25.31
C LYS A 260 -0.76 11.26 -24.24
N LEU A 261 0.28 10.52 -24.58
CA LEU A 261 1.41 10.30 -23.66
C LEU A 261 2.39 11.48 -23.78
N SER A 262 2.71 12.09 -22.64
CA SER A 262 3.70 13.16 -22.57
C SER A 262 5.09 12.66 -22.98
N PRO A 263 5.84 13.38 -23.85
CA PRO A 263 7.21 13.03 -24.18
C PRO A 263 8.11 12.91 -22.97
N PHE A 264 7.80 13.61 -21.89
CA PHE A 264 8.55 13.59 -20.63
C PHE A 264 8.56 12.20 -19.98
N PHE A 265 7.55 11.35 -20.25
CA PHE A 265 7.54 9.95 -19.81
C PHE A 265 8.75 9.16 -20.32
N PHE A 266 9.19 9.44 -21.54
CA PHE A 266 10.38 8.80 -22.11
C PHE A 266 11.67 9.33 -21.51
N THR A 267 11.71 10.60 -21.16
CA THR A 267 12.86 11.21 -20.49
C THR A 267 13.06 10.64 -19.09
N VAL A 268 11.98 10.56 -18.30
CA VAL A 268 12.01 10.04 -16.93
C VAL A 268 12.19 8.51 -16.91
N GLY A 269 11.45 7.81 -17.76
CA GLY A 269 11.45 6.34 -17.79
C GLY A 269 12.59 5.71 -18.60
N GLY A 270 13.20 6.44 -19.53
CA GLY A 270 14.30 5.95 -20.38
C GLY A 270 13.95 4.63 -21.08
N LEU A 271 14.80 3.61 -20.90
CA LEU A 271 14.57 2.27 -21.46
C LEU A 271 13.31 1.61 -20.87
N ASN A 272 13.01 1.85 -19.59
CA ASN A 272 11.86 1.23 -18.91
C ASN A 272 10.52 1.64 -19.54
N SER A 273 10.37 2.90 -20.01
CA SER A 273 9.17 3.35 -20.71
C SER A 273 8.97 2.65 -22.05
N ARG A 274 10.06 2.40 -22.79
CA ARG A 274 10.02 1.70 -24.09
C ARG A 274 9.67 0.22 -23.92
N ILE A 275 10.27 -0.46 -22.93
CA ILE A 275 9.94 -1.85 -22.57
C ILE A 275 8.46 -1.97 -22.23
N PHE A 276 7.93 -1.05 -21.42
CA PHE A 276 6.52 -1.03 -21.06
C PHE A 276 5.62 -0.90 -22.31
N LEU A 277 5.88 0.06 -23.19
CA LEU A 277 5.06 0.29 -24.37
C LEU A 277 5.11 -0.86 -25.38
N PHE A 278 6.19 -1.63 -25.41
CA PHE A 278 6.29 -2.80 -26.28
C PHE A 278 5.54 -4.01 -25.70
N PHE A 279 5.76 -4.34 -24.43
CA PHE A 279 5.23 -5.58 -23.84
C PHE A 279 3.78 -5.45 -23.34
N PHE A 280 3.31 -4.27 -22.96
CA PHE A 280 1.97 -4.09 -22.43
C PHE A 280 0.86 -4.41 -23.45
N PRO A 281 0.91 -3.95 -24.71
CA PRO A 281 -0.06 -4.37 -25.73
C PRO A 281 -0.06 -5.88 -25.96
N LEU A 282 1.11 -6.52 -25.95
CA LEU A 282 1.21 -7.98 -26.07
C LEU A 282 0.51 -8.71 -24.93
N LEU A 283 0.63 -8.19 -23.69
CA LEU A 283 -0.09 -8.72 -22.53
C LEU A 283 -1.60 -8.66 -22.74
N LEU A 284 -2.11 -7.51 -23.21
CA LEU A 284 -3.55 -7.33 -23.49
C LEU A 284 -4.05 -8.26 -24.59
N VAL A 285 -3.28 -8.47 -25.64
CA VAL A 285 -3.62 -9.42 -26.72
C VAL A 285 -3.73 -10.83 -26.18
N ILE A 286 -2.82 -11.28 -25.30
CA ILE A 286 -2.88 -12.60 -24.68
C ILE A 286 -4.14 -12.76 -23.80
N ILE A 287 -4.48 -11.72 -23.02
CA ILE A 287 -5.73 -11.73 -22.23
C ILE A 287 -6.94 -11.83 -23.14
N LEU A 288 -6.98 -11.05 -24.22
CA LEU A 288 -8.06 -11.10 -25.20
C LEU A 288 -8.20 -12.49 -25.84
N ILE A 289 -7.10 -13.09 -26.31
CA ILE A 289 -7.11 -14.45 -26.86
C ILE A 289 -7.63 -15.45 -25.83
N ALA A 290 -7.18 -15.34 -24.55
CA ALA A 290 -7.64 -16.22 -23.49
C ALA A 290 -9.14 -16.07 -23.21
N LEU A 291 -9.68 -14.86 -23.29
CA LEU A 291 -11.12 -14.59 -23.15
C LEU A 291 -11.94 -15.19 -24.32
N LEU A 292 -11.47 -15.01 -25.55
CA LEU A 292 -12.14 -15.53 -26.75
C LEU A 292 -12.20 -17.07 -26.77
N GLN A 293 -11.27 -17.74 -26.10
CA GLN A 293 -11.25 -19.20 -25.96
C GLN A 293 -12.26 -19.72 -24.91
N LYS A 294 -12.86 -18.83 -24.11
CA LYS A 294 -13.81 -19.22 -23.04
C LYS A 294 -15.25 -19.19 -23.54
N ARG A 295 -15.98 -20.29 -23.34
CA ARG A 295 -17.44 -20.33 -23.55
C ARG A 295 -18.20 -19.48 -22.54
N LYS A 296 -17.71 -19.41 -21.29
CA LYS A 296 -18.28 -18.61 -20.19
C LYS A 296 -17.15 -17.88 -19.47
N VAL A 297 -17.29 -16.57 -19.33
CA VAL A 297 -16.34 -15.73 -18.59
C VAL A 297 -16.57 -15.92 -17.09
N PRO A 298 -15.53 -16.20 -16.30
CA PRO A 298 -15.66 -16.38 -14.85
C PRO A 298 -15.71 -15.02 -14.14
N PHE A 299 -16.88 -14.44 -14.01
CA PHE A 299 -17.05 -13.08 -13.44
C PHE A 299 -16.75 -12.97 -11.94
N PHE A 300 -16.65 -14.09 -11.19
CA PHE A 300 -16.42 -14.05 -9.75
C PHE A 300 -15.22 -13.20 -9.34
N GLY A 301 -14.08 -13.37 -10.00
CA GLY A 301 -12.87 -12.57 -9.74
C GLY A 301 -13.04 -11.09 -10.07
N LEU A 302 -13.77 -10.76 -11.15
CA LEU A 302 -14.07 -9.36 -11.51
C LEU A 302 -15.01 -8.69 -10.50
N TRP A 303 -16.05 -9.38 -10.04
CA TRP A 303 -16.91 -8.86 -8.98
C TRP A 303 -16.17 -8.69 -7.65
N TRP A 304 -15.27 -9.63 -7.32
CA TRP A 304 -14.36 -9.44 -6.17
C TRP A 304 -13.57 -8.14 -6.28
N PHE A 305 -12.96 -7.92 -7.45
CA PHE A 305 -12.17 -6.70 -7.69
C PHE A 305 -13.03 -5.44 -7.53
N LEU A 306 -14.21 -5.40 -8.16
CA LEU A 306 -15.10 -4.23 -8.12
C LEU A 306 -15.59 -3.95 -6.68
N ILE A 307 -16.00 -4.97 -5.94
CA ILE A 307 -16.40 -4.82 -4.54
C ILE A 307 -15.19 -4.39 -3.70
N GLY A 308 -14.03 -5.03 -3.89
CA GLY A 308 -12.83 -4.77 -3.13
C GLY A 308 -12.30 -3.35 -3.28
N ILE A 309 -12.45 -2.73 -4.47
CA ILE A 309 -11.98 -1.37 -4.72
C ILE A 309 -13.07 -0.31 -4.50
N SER A 310 -14.33 -0.70 -4.33
CA SER A 310 -15.46 0.22 -4.27
C SER A 310 -15.33 1.34 -3.23
N PRO A 311 -14.72 1.16 -2.03
CA PRO A 311 -14.57 2.24 -1.06
C PRO A 311 -13.68 3.39 -1.55
N MET A 312 -12.77 3.13 -2.50
CA MET A 312 -11.83 4.12 -3.03
C MET A 312 -12.34 4.85 -4.27
N LEU A 313 -13.34 4.33 -4.95
CA LEU A 313 -13.85 4.91 -6.18
C LEU A 313 -14.45 6.32 -6.02
N PRO A 314 -15.06 6.70 -4.88
CA PRO A 314 -15.55 8.06 -4.68
C PRO A 314 -14.45 9.12 -4.50
N PHE A 315 -13.17 8.74 -4.34
CA PHE A 315 -12.05 9.64 -4.04
C PHE A 315 -11.05 9.75 -5.20
N PRO A 316 -11.40 10.41 -6.31
CA PRO A 316 -10.56 10.43 -7.51
C PRO A 316 -9.24 11.17 -7.34
N SER A 317 -9.11 12.03 -6.33
CA SER A 317 -7.87 12.72 -5.99
C SER A 317 -6.93 11.85 -5.13
N HIS A 318 -7.45 10.78 -4.50
CA HIS A 318 -6.68 9.82 -3.71
C HIS A 318 -6.29 8.59 -4.57
N ARG A 319 -5.49 8.84 -5.59
CA ARG A 319 -5.09 7.84 -6.60
C ARG A 319 -3.82 7.11 -6.19
N LEU A 320 -3.94 6.07 -5.35
CA LEU A 320 -2.82 5.27 -4.89
C LEU A 320 -3.00 3.81 -5.28
N GLY A 321 -2.09 3.26 -6.09
CA GLY A 321 -2.16 1.86 -6.53
C GLY A 321 -2.09 0.85 -5.38
N THR A 322 -1.59 1.24 -4.23
CA THR A 322 -1.51 0.41 -3.03
C THR A 322 -2.89 0.05 -2.46
N GLU A 323 -3.89 0.94 -2.62
CA GLU A 323 -5.26 0.78 -2.12
C GLU A 323 -5.99 -0.45 -2.69
N GLN A 324 -5.51 -1.00 -3.79
CA GLN A 324 -6.12 -2.17 -4.41
C GLN A 324 -5.59 -3.52 -3.92
N ALA A 325 -4.71 -3.57 -2.91
CA ALA A 325 -4.00 -4.79 -2.54
C ALA A 325 -4.94 -5.99 -2.29
N PHE A 326 -6.09 -5.79 -1.63
CA PHE A 326 -7.10 -6.82 -1.44
C PHE A 326 -7.95 -7.06 -2.70
N ALA A 327 -8.29 -6.01 -3.44
CA ALA A 327 -9.05 -6.12 -4.69
C ALA A 327 -8.26 -6.87 -5.78
N LEU A 328 -6.93 -6.71 -5.80
CA LEU A 328 -6.01 -7.39 -6.72
C LEU A 328 -6.16 -8.92 -6.68
N VAL A 329 -6.50 -9.49 -5.52
CA VAL A 329 -6.77 -10.94 -5.39
C VAL A 329 -7.88 -11.37 -6.36
N GLY A 330 -8.88 -10.52 -6.61
CA GLY A 330 -9.95 -10.77 -7.59
C GLY A 330 -9.42 -10.88 -9.02
N ILE A 331 -8.54 -9.96 -9.43
CA ILE A 331 -7.88 -10.02 -10.76
C ILE A 331 -6.98 -11.26 -10.86
N CYS A 332 -6.27 -11.62 -9.79
CA CYS A 332 -5.46 -12.83 -9.74
C CYS A 332 -6.33 -14.10 -9.94
N LEU A 333 -7.50 -14.16 -9.27
CA LEU A 333 -8.48 -15.23 -9.46
C LEU A 333 -9.00 -15.27 -10.90
N PHE A 334 -9.37 -14.12 -11.45
CA PHE A 334 -9.89 -14.01 -12.81
C PHE A 334 -8.87 -14.50 -13.86
N LEU A 335 -7.64 -13.95 -13.80
CA LEU A 335 -6.57 -14.33 -14.71
C LEU A 335 -6.19 -15.81 -14.58
N ALA A 336 -6.15 -16.34 -13.34
CA ALA A 336 -5.88 -17.74 -13.08
C ALA A 336 -6.96 -18.71 -13.65
N GLN A 337 -8.19 -18.20 -13.86
CA GLN A 337 -9.28 -19.00 -14.45
C GLN A 337 -9.32 -18.95 -15.99
N ILE A 338 -8.89 -17.84 -16.59
CA ILE A 338 -8.89 -17.71 -18.05
C ILE A 338 -7.61 -18.18 -18.71
N LEU A 339 -6.47 -18.07 -18.05
CA LEU A 339 -5.15 -18.42 -18.58
C LEU A 339 -4.77 -19.87 -18.24
N TYR A 340 -4.43 -20.65 -19.25
CA TYR A 340 -3.98 -22.05 -19.09
C TYR A 340 -3.04 -22.46 -20.22
N GLY A 341 -2.30 -23.55 -20.04
CA GLY A 341 -1.43 -24.16 -21.02
C GLY A 341 -0.30 -23.22 -21.51
N ARG A 342 -0.15 -23.10 -22.81
CA ARG A 342 0.87 -22.25 -23.44
C ARG A 342 0.62 -20.74 -23.20
N LEU A 343 -0.66 -20.31 -23.25
CA LEU A 343 -1.01 -18.90 -23.02
C LEU A 343 -0.62 -18.45 -21.63
N ALA A 344 -0.84 -19.29 -20.60
CA ALA A 344 -0.41 -18.95 -19.23
C ALA A 344 1.10 -18.77 -19.11
N LYS A 345 1.90 -19.59 -19.82
CA LYS A 345 3.37 -19.49 -19.80
C LYS A 345 3.85 -18.20 -20.49
N ILE A 346 3.30 -17.89 -21.67
CA ILE A 346 3.66 -16.69 -22.42
C ILE A 346 3.24 -15.45 -21.62
N PHE A 347 2.00 -15.42 -21.11
CA PHE A 347 1.51 -14.37 -20.25
C PHE A 347 2.46 -14.14 -19.06
N LEU A 348 2.88 -15.20 -18.41
CA LEU A 348 3.72 -15.13 -17.23
C LEU A 348 5.08 -14.50 -17.53
N ILE A 349 5.72 -14.88 -18.63
CA ILE A 349 7.00 -14.29 -19.03
C ILE A 349 6.85 -12.78 -19.30
N ILE A 350 5.83 -12.39 -20.06
CA ILE A 350 5.58 -10.97 -20.35
C ILE A 350 5.22 -10.21 -19.08
N TYR A 351 4.37 -10.78 -18.21
CA TYR A 351 3.99 -10.17 -16.96
C TYR A 351 5.18 -9.98 -16.01
N LEU A 352 6.10 -10.96 -15.93
CA LEU A 352 7.35 -10.84 -15.18
C LEU A 352 8.21 -9.68 -15.68
N ILE A 353 8.41 -9.60 -17.00
CA ILE A 353 9.18 -8.51 -17.61
C ILE A 353 8.54 -7.16 -17.26
N LEU A 354 7.22 -7.02 -17.46
CA LEU A 354 6.48 -5.79 -17.17
C LEU A 354 6.54 -5.43 -15.68
N SER A 355 6.31 -6.38 -14.78
CA SER A 355 6.29 -6.14 -13.35
C SER A 355 7.66 -5.72 -12.83
N ILE A 356 8.73 -6.44 -13.19
CA ILE A 356 10.09 -6.08 -12.79
C ILE A 356 10.46 -4.71 -13.37
N ASN A 357 10.13 -4.45 -14.64
CA ASN A 357 10.37 -3.16 -15.26
C ASN A 357 9.62 -2.01 -14.54
N SER A 358 8.35 -2.22 -14.19
CA SER A 358 7.54 -1.24 -13.45
C SER A 358 8.05 -1.02 -12.02
N ILE A 359 8.51 -2.08 -11.35
CA ILE A 359 9.14 -1.99 -10.02
C ILE A 359 10.43 -1.17 -10.10
N LEU A 360 11.32 -1.46 -11.05
CA LEU A 360 12.57 -0.72 -11.23
C LEU A 360 12.33 0.77 -11.56
N LEU A 361 11.31 1.06 -12.38
CA LEU A 361 10.92 2.43 -12.66
C LEU A 361 10.37 3.12 -11.39
N SER A 362 9.50 2.44 -10.64
CA SER A 362 8.93 2.95 -9.40
C SER A 362 9.98 3.20 -8.32
N MET A 363 11.01 2.35 -8.20
CA MET A 363 12.13 2.60 -7.26
C MET A 363 12.83 3.94 -7.52
N ARG A 364 12.83 4.43 -8.76
CA ARG A 364 13.46 5.71 -9.14
C ARG A 364 12.51 6.91 -9.04
N THR A 365 11.22 6.69 -9.23
CA THR A 365 10.23 7.76 -9.43
C THR A 365 9.19 7.87 -8.34
N ASN A 366 8.97 6.81 -7.56
CA ASN A 366 7.93 6.80 -6.54
C ASN A 366 8.31 7.69 -5.36
N TRP A 367 7.36 8.56 -4.98
CA TRP A 367 7.52 9.50 -3.87
C TRP A 367 7.88 8.81 -2.55
N VAL A 368 7.31 7.64 -2.27
CA VAL A 368 7.60 6.84 -1.06
C VAL A 368 9.09 6.55 -0.93
N VAL A 369 9.70 6.05 -2.00
CA VAL A 369 11.14 5.70 -2.02
C VAL A 369 12.00 6.95 -1.87
N ARG A 370 11.70 8.00 -2.65
CA ARG A 370 12.46 9.25 -2.63
C ARG A 370 12.36 9.98 -1.29
N SER A 371 11.19 10.03 -0.68
CA SER A 371 11.03 10.68 0.64
C SER A 371 11.77 9.95 1.74
N GLY A 372 11.81 8.61 1.70
CA GLY A 372 12.64 7.83 2.63
C GLY A 372 14.13 8.13 2.47
N GLU A 373 14.61 8.31 1.23
CA GLU A 373 15.99 8.73 0.97
C GLU A 373 16.29 10.14 1.47
N ILE A 374 15.38 11.10 1.26
CA ILE A 374 15.50 12.48 1.77
C ILE A 374 15.56 12.47 3.30
N ALA A 375 14.65 11.77 3.96
CA ALA A 375 14.62 11.66 5.42
C ALA A 375 15.93 11.06 5.97
N LYS A 376 16.42 9.99 5.32
CA LYS A 376 17.70 9.37 5.69
C LYS A 376 18.87 10.35 5.55
N ARG A 377 19.02 11.00 4.38
CA ARG A 377 20.09 11.95 4.12
C ARG A 377 20.06 13.12 5.10
N SER A 378 18.87 13.65 5.41
CA SER A 378 18.72 14.74 6.38
C SER A 378 19.18 14.32 7.77
N THR A 379 18.81 13.11 8.21
CA THR A 379 19.23 12.56 9.50
C THR A 379 20.73 12.29 9.55
N ASP A 380 21.26 11.63 8.50
CA ASP A 380 22.68 11.25 8.41
C ASP A 380 23.57 12.50 8.30
N TYR A 381 23.13 13.53 7.57
CA TYR A 381 23.85 14.79 7.44
C TYR A 381 24.06 15.47 8.80
N LEU A 382 22.98 15.60 9.58
CA LEU A 382 23.07 16.21 10.91
C LEU A 382 23.94 15.39 11.86
N LYS A 383 23.76 14.06 11.92
CA LYS A 383 24.58 13.21 12.78
C LYS A 383 26.07 13.25 12.42
N LYS A 384 26.40 13.39 11.13
CA LYS A 384 27.78 13.39 10.65
C LYS A 384 28.47 14.76 10.79
N ASN A 385 27.77 15.83 10.40
CA ASN A 385 28.39 17.17 10.31
C ASN A 385 28.17 18.02 11.57
N HIS A 386 27.19 17.64 12.40
CA HIS A 386 26.89 18.33 13.66
C HIS A 386 26.68 17.27 14.77
N PRO A 387 27.76 16.53 15.15
CA PRO A 387 27.65 15.47 16.17
C PRO A 387 27.30 16.05 17.55
N GLU A 388 27.70 17.27 17.82
CA GLU A 388 27.40 18.01 19.06
C GLU A 388 26.48 19.19 18.73
N ILE A 389 25.17 18.96 18.78
CA ILE A 389 24.15 20.01 18.63
C ILE A 389 23.89 20.61 20.00
N PRO A 390 24.05 21.95 20.19
CA PRO A 390 23.81 22.62 21.46
C PRO A 390 22.40 22.39 22.02
N PRO A 391 22.18 22.47 23.34
CA PRO A 391 20.81 22.49 23.89
C PRO A 391 20.03 23.67 23.31
N ASP A 392 18.70 23.44 23.07
CA ASP A 392 17.77 24.43 22.51
C ASP A 392 18.17 25.02 21.16
N ALA A 393 19.08 24.34 20.42
CA ALA A 393 19.60 24.82 19.15
C ALA A 393 18.52 25.07 18.11
N ILE A 394 18.71 26.11 17.32
CA ILE A 394 17.87 26.51 16.21
C ILE A 394 18.47 26.01 14.91
N ILE A 395 17.79 25.12 14.23
CA ILE A 395 18.17 24.57 12.93
C ILE A 395 17.29 25.20 11.85
N TYR A 396 17.89 25.76 10.81
CA TYR A 396 17.18 26.39 9.71
C TYR A 396 17.52 25.75 8.38
N PHE A 397 16.50 25.19 7.74
CA PHE A 397 16.59 24.62 6.40
C PHE A 397 16.25 25.69 5.36
N THR A 398 17.22 26.09 4.55
CA THR A 398 17.06 27.03 3.44
C THR A 398 16.78 26.30 2.13
N ASN A 399 16.18 26.97 1.15
CA ASN A 399 15.86 26.38 -0.16
C ASN A 399 17.09 26.23 -1.08
N GLY A 400 18.17 26.97 -0.81
CA GLY A 400 19.32 27.05 -1.69
C GLY A 400 19.00 27.71 -3.03
N GLN A 401 19.81 27.41 -4.06
CA GLN A 401 19.66 28.00 -5.40
C GLN A 401 18.68 27.22 -6.29
N ILE A 402 18.23 26.03 -5.89
CA ILE A 402 17.35 25.19 -6.72
C ILE A 402 15.90 25.47 -6.35
N VAL A 403 15.22 26.25 -7.17
CA VAL A 403 13.76 26.47 -7.05
C VAL A 403 13.04 25.38 -7.84
N ILE A 404 12.40 24.45 -7.14
CA ILE A 404 11.46 23.51 -7.76
C ILE A 404 10.10 24.20 -7.83
N PRO A 405 9.46 24.31 -9.02
CA PRO A 405 8.31 25.20 -9.22
C PRO A 405 7.10 24.99 -8.31
N GLN A 406 6.93 23.81 -7.72
CA GLN A 406 5.74 23.49 -6.90
C GLN A 406 6.01 23.41 -5.39
N TYR A 407 7.24 23.09 -4.98
CA TYR A 407 7.65 22.96 -3.58
C TYR A 407 9.10 23.39 -3.46
N GLY A 408 9.38 24.33 -2.58
CA GLY A 408 10.77 24.62 -2.21
C GLY A 408 11.43 23.38 -1.58
N SER A 409 12.74 23.33 -1.63
CA SER A 409 13.50 22.17 -1.15
C SER A 409 13.34 21.94 0.36
N SER A 410 13.19 22.99 1.16
CA SER A 410 12.97 22.88 2.61
C SER A 410 11.62 22.25 2.96
N LYS A 411 10.56 22.54 2.18
CA LYS A 411 9.26 21.91 2.36
C LYS A 411 9.29 20.40 2.06
N GLN A 412 10.11 19.96 1.10
CA GLN A 412 10.24 18.53 0.83
C GLN A 412 10.87 17.78 2.01
N ILE A 413 11.86 18.37 2.69
CA ILE A 413 12.44 17.80 3.91
C ILE A 413 11.40 17.77 5.02
N TYR A 414 10.66 18.87 5.23
CA TYR A 414 9.58 18.94 6.22
C TYR A 414 8.57 17.79 6.04
N LEU A 415 8.08 17.61 4.82
CA LEU A 415 7.12 16.53 4.49
C LEU A 415 7.76 15.14 4.69
N ALA A 416 8.96 14.91 4.18
CA ALA A 416 9.67 13.64 4.32
C ALA A 416 9.91 13.27 5.79
N MET A 417 10.09 14.26 6.66
CA MET A 417 10.27 14.12 8.11
C MET A 417 8.94 14.16 8.89
N GLY A 418 7.80 13.78 8.26
CA GLY A 418 6.51 13.66 8.94
C GLY A 418 6.02 14.97 9.53
N ASN A 419 5.99 16.03 8.73
CA ASN A 419 5.65 17.38 9.15
C ASN A 419 6.59 17.91 10.28
N GLY A 420 7.87 17.56 10.14
CA GLY A 420 8.94 18.04 11.03
C GLY A 420 9.16 17.22 12.31
N VAL A 421 8.24 16.32 12.69
CA VAL A 421 8.37 15.54 13.95
C VAL A 421 9.47 14.48 13.90
N GLY A 422 9.83 14.02 12.71
CA GLY A 422 10.77 12.92 12.52
C GLY A 422 12.22 13.28 12.89
N LEU A 423 12.65 14.50 12.62
CA LEU A 423 14.04 14.88 12.84
C LEU A 423 14.41 14.93 14.33
N PRO A 424 13.65 15.61 15.21
CA PRO A 424 13.87 15.55 16.67
C PRO A 424 13.85 14.11 17.18
N MET A 425 12.91 13.32 16.69
CA MET A 425 12.77 11.91 17.07
C MET A 425 14.00 11.07 16.72
N MET A 426 14.54 11.20 15.50
CA MET A 426 15.71 10.45 15.03
C MET A 426 17.03 10.91 15.66
N LEU A 427 17.06 12.14 16.16
CA LEU A 427 18.19 12.71 16.92
C LEU A 427 18.07 12.44 18.44
N GLY A 428 16.91 11.97 18.91
CA GLY A 428 16.62 11.78 20.34
C GLY A 428 16.55 13.11 21.11
N ARG A 429 16.18 14.20 20.44
CA ARG A 429 16.25 15.59 20.95
C ARG A 429 14.89 16.29 20.78
N ASN A 430 14.18 16.50 21.86
CA ASN A 430 12.88 17.21 21.86
C ASN A 430 13.01 18.73 22.08
N ASP A 431 14.19 19.22 22.39
CA ASP A 431 14.51 20.61 22.68
C ASP A 431 14.83 21.42 21.40
N LEU A 432 15.03 20.76 20.25
CA LEU A 432 15.40 21.43 19.00
C LEU A 432 14.24 22.26 18.41
N LYS A 433 14.58 23.48 17.97
CA LYS A 433 13.67 24.35 17.20
C LYS A 433 14.08 24.30 15.74
N ILE A 434 13.16 23.80 14.88
CA ILE A 434 13.48 23.57 13.47
C ILE A 434 12.57 24.43 12.61
N TYR A 435 13.15 25.23 11.74
CA TYR A 435 12.47 26.12 10.80
C TYR A 435 12.76 25.71 9.36
N TYR A 436 11.78 25.90 8.50
CA TYR A 436 11.86 25.58 7.07
C TYR A 436 11.47 26.81 6.26
N GLU A 437 12.33 27.29 5.39
CA GLU A 437 12.18 28.56 4.66
C GLU A 437 10.85 28.69 3.90
N ASP A 438 10.31 27.56 3.36
CA ASP A 438 9.03 27.55 2.66
C ASP A 438 7.81 27.67 3.57
N LEU A 439 7.94 27.43 4.87
CA LEU A 439 6.84 27.36 5.83
C LEU A 439 6.92 28.47 6.85
N ASP A 440 8.07 28.57 7.53
CA ASP A 440 8.27 29.45 8.67
C ASP A 440 9.58 30.22 8.50
N LYS A 441 9.50 31.50 8.17
CA LYS A 441 10.70 32.36 8.21
C LYS A 441 11.18 32.45 9.65
N LEU A 442 12.51 32.46 9.82
CA LEU A 442 13.12 32.76 11.12
C LEU A 442 12.52 34.08 11.66
N PRO A 443 12.07 34.11 12.92
CA PRO A 443 11.57 35.34 13.54
C PRO A 443 12.64 36.44 13.46
N PRO A 444 12.26 37.73 13.25
CA PRO A 444 13.19 38.85 13.20
C PRO A 444 14.05 38.90 14.46
N GLY A 445 15.37 39.04 14.28
CA GLY A 445 16.34 39.10 15.39
C GLY A 445 16.82 37.75 15.92
N ILE A 446 16.28 36.63 15.46
CA ILE A 446 16.77 35.29 15.82
C ILE A 446 17.81 34.84 14.79
N ARG A 447 18.95 34.35 15.29
CA ARG A 447 20.00 33.74 14.46
C ARG A 447 19.93 32.22 14.63
N ALA A 448 19.95 31.47 13.52
CA ALA A 448 20.08 30.03 13.57
C ALA A 448 21.48 29.59 13.97
N ASP A 449 21.58 28.58 14.83
CA ASP A 449 22.83 27.93 15.19
C ASP A 449 23.37 27.09 14.05
N ILE A 450 22.47 26.42 13.31
CA ILE A 450 22.80 25.57 12.17
C ILE A 450 21.92 25.96 10.99
N VAL A 451 22.57 26.32 9.86
CA VAL A 451 21.88 26.61 8.58
C VAL A 451 22.22 25.52 7.58
N ILE A 452 21.20 24.91 6.97
CA ILE A 452 21.38 23.80 6.05
C ILE A 452 20.70 24.13 4.71
N ASP A 453 21.48 24.08 3.64
CA ASP A 453 20.96 24.17 2.28
C ASP A 453 20.24 22.85 1.92
N SER A 454 18.91 22.89 1.91
CA SER A 454 18.06 21.74 1.64
C SER A 454 18.29 21.11 0.26
N SER A 455 18.70 21.91 -0.73
CA SER A 455 18.91 21.42 -2.09
C SER A 455 19.98 20.31 -2.16
N LYS A 456 20.95 20.33 -1.24
CA LYS A 456 22.03 19.32 -1.12
C LYS A 456 21.54 17.97 -0.57
N LEU A 457 20.34 17.91 0.00
CA LEU A 457 19.78 16.72 0.63
C LEU A 457 18.75 16.01 -0.25
N LEU A 458 18.31 16.66 -1.33
CA LEU A 458 17.28 16.11 -2.24
C LEU A 458 17.85 15.11 -3.25
N TYR A 459 19.15 15.22 -3.61
CA TYR A 459 19.79 14.43 -4.68
C TYR A 459 20.99 13.62 -4.19
#